data_8e72f53716b22f750d056c291af99ed5
#
_entry.id   8e72f53716b22f750d056c291af99ed5
#
_cell.length_a   1.000
_cell.length_b   1.000
_cell.length_c   1.000
_cell.angle_alpha   90.00
_cell.angle_beta   90.00
_cell.angle_gamma   90.00
#
_symmetry.space_group_name_H-M   'P 1'
#
loop_
_entity.id
_entity.type
_entity.pdbx_description
1 polymer ?
#
loop_
_entity_poly.entity_id
_entity_poly.type
_entity_poly.pdbx_seq_one_letter_code
_entity_poly.pdbx_strand_id
1 'polypeptide(L)'
;MSHFSVFVTVPQSEHSHPIDIANLEGHVSCILAPYDEQTEEAEFCEFNDRTEDARSSYETDTMRAVRFPDGSIHSLDDQVIRDRFILVEDTFYEYGPNHSFKEKLVTDDSKALELIPEYPAKLMYPDFDAYCEEYCGYVKSADGRWGYTCNPNAKWDWWQIGGRFPGGLLVKNDLKDCILSCKENQADAPAGYKYADAARKKDICWELMKKIAMEIAEQNYQRYIKAFEAKDAKDIDFFARVTEDGISGWCNMIYIKGETLDEYKARKGTSDTDQYQVHAYAFIDRNGDWNASGDMGWFGISCNDKPERAWNDELQTLMNEVQDDDFIVAVDCHI
;
A
#
# COMPACT_ATOMS: atom_id res chain seq x y z
N MET A 1 1.78 -2.19 -7.84
CA MET A 1 0.62 -1.62 -7.12
C MET A 1 0.38 -2.48 -5.91
N SER A 2 0.45 -1.88 -4.76
CA SER A 2 0.49 -2.58 -3.48
C SER A 2 -0.80 -2.35 -2.73
N HIS A 3 -1.46 -3.42 -2.35
CA HIS A 3 -2.65 -3.38 -1.51
C HIS A 3 -2.34 -3.94 -0.14
N PHE A 4 -2.95 -3.39 0.89
CA PHE A 4 -2.80 -3.86 2.27
C PHE A 4 -4.08 -3.65 3.07
N SER A 5 -4.24 -4.46 4.12
CA SER A 5 -5.43 -4.44 4.96
C SER A 5 -5.30 -3.45 6.11
N VAL A 6 -6.34 -2.65 6.32
CA VAL A 6 -6.46 -1.74 7.46
C VAL A 6 -7.80 -1.98 8.16
N PHE A 7 -7.80 -2.05 9.48
CA PHE A 7 -9.05 -1.95 10.23
C PHE A 7 -9.19 -0.54 10.80
N VAL A 8 -10.37 0.05 10.62
CA VAL A 8 -10.70 1.39 11.08
C VAL A 8 -11.75 1.31 12.17
N THR A 9 -11.48 1.93 13.32
CA THR A 9 -12.49 2.12 14.38
C THR A 9 -13.26 3.39 14.11
N VAL A 10 -14.60 3.30 14.03
CA VAL A 10 -15.49 4.47 13.91
C VAL A 10 -16.25 4.64 15.22
N PRO A 11 -15.85 5.63 16.08
CA PRO A 11 -16.42 5.81 17.41
C PRO A 11 -17.85 6.33 17.35
N GLN A 12 -18.81 5.61 17.96
CA GLN A 12 -20.21 6.03 18.01
C GLN A 12 -20.44 7.23 18.94
N SER A 13 -19.70 7.32 20.05
CA SER A 13 -19.95 8.29 21.13
C SER A 13 -19.56 9.75 20.83
N GLU A 14 -18.79 9.99 19.75
CA GLU A 14 -18.24 11.30 19.43
C GLU A 14 -19.13 12.10 18.47
N HIS A 15 -20.23 11.51 18.00
CA HIS A 15 -21.10 12.11 17.01
C HIS A 15 -22.45 12.52 17.61
N SER A 16 -22.96 13.70 17.23
CA SER A 16 -24.26 14.22 17.64
C SER A 16 -25.45 13.42 17.07
N HIS A 17 -25.20 12.64 16.02
CA HIS A 17 -26.18 11.75 15.40
C HIS A 17 -25.62 10.29 15.38
N PRO A 18 -26.50 9.30 15.51
CA PRO A 18 -26.10 7.89 15.42
C PRO A 18 -25.41 7.62 14.08
N ILE A 19 -24.27 6.93 14.13
CA ILE A 19 -23.65 6.38 12.93
C ILE A 19 -24.40 5.11 12.58
N ASP A 20 -24.80 4.99 11.31
CA ASP A 20 -25.40 3.80 10.73
C ASP A 20 -24.67 3.42 9.43
N ILE A 21 -25.06 2.30 8.84
CA ILE A 21 -24.43 1.80 7.60
C ILE A 21 -24.53 2.80 6.44
N ALA A 22 -25.58 3.63 6.41
CA ALA A 22 -25.79 4.55 5.30
C ALA A 22 -24.80 5.72 5.28
N ASN A 23 -24.27 6.11 6.45
CA ASN A 23 -23.31 7.21 6.59
C ASN A 23 -21.88 6.74 6.97
N LEU A 24 -21.67 5.44 7.19
CA LEU A 24 -20.43 4.85 7.69
C LEU A 24 -19.23 5.16 6.79
N GLU A 25 -19.39 5.04 5.46
CA GLU A 25 -18.30 5.29 4.50
C GLU A 25 -17.78 6.73 4.58
N GLY A 26 -18.68 7.70 4.78
CA GLY A 26 -18.29 9.11 4.99
C GLY A 26 -17.45 9.30 6.27
N HIS A 27 -17.79 8.60 7.35
CA HIS A 27 -16.99 8.66 8.58
C HIS A 27 -15.64 7.99 8.42
N VAL A 28 -15.57 6.84 7.73
CA VAL A 28 -14.30 6.17 7.40
C VAL A 28 -13.43 7.10 6.55
N SER A 29 -14.01 7.77 5.55
CA SER A 29 -13.30 8.76 4.73
C SER A 29 -12.68 9.88 5.55
N CYS A 30 -13.42 10.44 6.51
CA CYS A 30 -12.89 11.49 7.40
C CYS A 30 -11.75 11.00 8.29
N ILE A 31 -11.83 9.76 8.80
CA ILE A 31 -10.79 9.17 9.64
C ILE A 31 -9.52 8.85 8.82
N LEU A 32 -9.68 8.46 7.56
CA LEU A 32 -8.56 8.17 6.65
C LEU A 32 -7.90 9.42 6.06
N ALA A 33 -8.63 10.54 5.94
CA ALA A 33 -8.16 11.78 5.27
C ALA A 33 -6.78 12.28 5.73
N PRO A 34 -6.39 12.25 7.03
CA PRO A 34 -5.06 12.66 7.47
C PRO A 34 -3.91 11.84 6.87
N TYR A 35 -4.18 10.68 6.28
CA TYR A 35 -3.22 9.73 5.74
C TYR A 35 -3.25 9.62 4.21
N ASP A 36 -4.04 10.46 3.53
CA ASP A 36 -4.14 10.51 2.07
C ASP A 36 -2.86 11.13 1.47
N GLU A 37 -2.21 10.39 0.54
CA GLU A 37 -1.03 10.89 -0.18
C GLU A 37 -1.36 12.06 -1.10
N GLN A 38 -2.59 12.08 -1.64
CA GLN A 38 -3.02 13.03 -2.65
C GLN A 38 -3.80 14.21 -2.06
N THR A 39 -3.88 14.33 -0.74
CA THR A 39 -4.62 15.42 -0.11
C THR A 39 -4.01 16.78 -0.45
N GLU A 40 -4.88 17.76 -0.74
CA GLU A 40 -4.52 19.19 -0.90
C GLU A 40 -4.91 20.02 0.32
N GLU A 41 -5.45 19.38 1.37
CA GLU A 41 -5.88 20.08 2.59
C GLU A 41 -4.67 20.61 3.37
N ALA A 42 -4.62 21.94 3.53
CA ALA A 42 -3.45 22.61 4.10
C ALA A 42 -3.10 22.17 5.53
N GLU A 43 -4.08 21.65 6.28
CA GLU A 43 -3.85 21.13 7.65
C GLU A 43 -3.06 19.82 7.68
N PHE A 44 -3.08 19.05 6.58
CA PHE A 44 -2.36 17.78 6.47
C PHE A 44 -1.07 17.89 5.66
N CYS A 45 -0.82 19.05 5.02
CA CYS A 45 0.28 19.22 4.09
C CYS A 45 1.39 20.10 4.65
N GLU A 46 2.63 19.72 4.36
CA GLU A 46 3.81 20.52 4.66
C GLU A 46 4.60 20.83 3.39
N PHE A 47 5.17 22.04 3.34
CA PHE A 47 6.05 22.42 2.25
C PHE A 47 7.45 21.82 2.46
N ASN A 48 7.87 21.00 1.53
CA ASN A 48 9.19 20.38 1.51
C ASN A 48 10.13 21.26 0.68
N ASP A 49 11.00 22.01 1.38
CA ASP A 49 11.98 22.89 0.74
C ASP A 49 13.09 22.09 0.07
N ARG A 50 13.25 22.28 -1.25
CA ARG A 50 14.27 21.67 -2.10
C ARG A 50 15.19 22.66 -2.78
N THR A 51 15.16 23.92 -2.33
CA THR A 51 15.89 25.02 -2.99
C THR A 51 17.38 24.75 -3.12
N GLU A 52 18.02 24.33 -2.03
CA GLU A 52 19.48 24.10 -2.04
C GLU A 52 19.86 22.85 -2.83
N ASP A 53 19.07 21.78 -2.72
CA ASP A 53 19.27 20.55 -3.50
C ASP A 53 19.14 20.86 -4.99
N ALA A 54 18.07 21.56 -5.41
CA ALA A 54 17.86 21.98 -6.78
C ALA A 54 18.96 22.90 -7.29
N ARG A 55 19.47 23.81 -6.45
CA ARG A 55 20.57 24.72 -6.82
C ARG A 55 21.85 23.95 -7.07
N SER A 56 22.18 22.99 -6.19
CA SER A 56 23.33 22.13 -6.38
C SER A 56 23.23 21.34 -7.68
N SER A 57 22.07 20.71 -7.94
CA SER A 57 21.84 19.94 -9.16
C SER A 57 21.88 20.82 -10.41
N TYR A 58 21.27 22.01 -10.39
CA TYR A 58 21.33 22.96 -11.52
C TYR A 58 22.78 23.30 -11.93
N GLU A 59 23.67 23.48 -10.96
CA GLU A 59 25.07 23.84 -11.21
C GLU A 59 25.95 22.67 -11.64
N THR A 60 25.67 21.45 -11.17
CA THR A 60 26.58 20.31 -11.30
C THR A 60 26.07 19.21 -12.21
N ASP A 61 24.76 19.06 -12.34
CA ASP A 61 24.19 17.92 -13.04
C ASP A 61 24.24 18.08 -14.56
N THR A 62 24.33 16.95 -15.21
CA THR A 62 24.20 16.81 -16.65
C THR A 62 22.98 15.95 -16.99
N MET A 63 22.42 16.20 -18.16
CA MET A 63 21.31 15.43 -18.69
C MET A 63 21.59 14.96 -20.10
N ARG A 64 20.86 13.95 -20.56
CA ARG A 64 20.91 13.54 -21.95
C ARG A 64 20.16 14.56 -22.80
N ALA A 65 20.79 15.02 -23.85
CA ALA A 65 20.24 16.00 -24.77
C ALA A 65 20.36 15.53 -26.22
N VAL A 66 19.60 16.17 -27.09
CA VAL A 66 19.58 15.90 -28.52
C VAL A 66 19.85 17.20 -29.28
N ARG A 67 20.83 17.19 -30.14
CA ARG A 67 21.07 18.29 -31.08
C ARG A 67 20.37 18.01 -32.42
N PHE A 68 19.58 18.97 -32.87
CA PHE A 68 18.95 18.97 -34.18
C PHE A 68 19.86 19.56 -35.26
N PRO A 69 19.58 19.29 -36.57
CA PRO A 69 20.38 19.83 -37.67
C PRO A 69 20.43 21.36 -37.78
N ASP A 70 19.44 22.05 -37.22
CA ASP A 70 19.41 23.50 -37.11
C ASP A 70 20.27 24.08 -35.99
N GLY A 71 20.87 23.19 -35.18
CA GLY A 71 21.71 23.54 -34.07
C GLY A 71 20.95 23.69 -32.72
N SER A 72 19.62 23.57 -32.73
CA SER A 72 18.84 23.60 -31.48
C SER A 72 19.16 22.37 -30.63
N ILE A 73 19.12 22.54 -29.31
CA ILE A 73 19.37 21.48 -28.33
C ILE A 73 18.12 21.34 -27.47
N HIS A 74 17.68 20.11 -27.33
CA HIS A 74 16.49 19.73 -26.58
C HIS A 74 16.83 18.65 -25.57
N SER A 75 16.13 18.63 -24.42
CA SER A 75 16.20 17.51 -23.50
C SER A 75 15.68 16.24 -24.20
N LEU A 76 16.23 15.08 -23.85
CA LEU A 76 15.72 13.81 -24.37
C LEU A 76 14.25 13.56 -23.96
N ASP A 77 13.80 14.17 -22.87
CA ASP A 77 12.42 14.11 -22.38
C ASP A 77 11.48 15.15 -22.96
N ASP A 78 11.99 16.05 -23.81
CA ASP A 78 11.18 17.03 -24.52
C ASP A 78 10.10 16.34 -25.37
N GLN A 79 8.90 16.91 -25.35
CA GLN A 79 7.77 16.36 -26.08
C GLN A 79 8.06 16.21 -27.60
N VAL A 80 8.79 17.16 -28.17
CA VAL A 80 9.21 17.10 -29.60
C VAL A 80 10.00 15.83 -29.91
N ILE A 81 10.81 15.35 -28.94
CA ILE A 81 11.56 14.09 -29.10
C ILE A 81 10.61 12.92 -28.87
N ARG A 82 9.89 12.90 -27.74
CA ARG A 82 9.05 11.77 -27.34
C ARG A 82 7.89 11.47 -28.28
N ASP A 83 7.37 12.48 -28.94
CA ASP A 83 6.25 12.32 -29.87
C ASP A 83 6.68 11.68 -31.20
N ARG A 84 7.95 11.78 -31.56
CA ARG A 84 8.40 11.38 -32.89
C ARG A 84 9.52 10.35 -32.89
N PHE A 85 10.40 10.39 -31.90
CA PHE A 85 11.61 9.59 -31.90
C PHE A 85 11.71 8.68 -30.66
N ILE A 86 12.42 7.57 -30.86
CA ILE A 86 12.84 6.68 -29.77
C ILE A 86 14.33 6.44 -29.85
N LEU A 87 15.01 6.47 -28.72
CA LEU A 87 16.41 6.17 -28.58
C LEU A 87 16.61 4.72 -28.14
N VAL A 88 17.38 3.94 -28.91
CA VAL A 88 17.71 2.55 -28.58
C VAL A 88 19.21 2.36 -28.82
N GLU A 89 19.95 1.95 -27.81
CA GLU A 89 21.40 1.74 -27.90
C GLU A 89 22.13 2.92 -28.57
N ASP A 90 21.81 4.15 -28.10
CA ASP A 90 22.35 5.42 -28.60
C ASP A 90 22.06 5.74 -30.07
N THR A 91 21.10 5.07 -30.69
CA THR A 91 20.62 5.33 -32.05
C THR A 91 19.17 5.80 -32.02
N PHE A 92 18.90 6.91 -32.70
CA PHE A 92 17.54 7.43 -32.87
C PHE A 92 16.80 6.71 -33.98
N TYR A 93 15.55 6.35 -33.68
CA TYR A 93 14.58 5.82 -34.63
C TYR A 93 13.33 6.69 -34.61
N GLU A 94 12.67 6.85 -35.73
CA GLU A 94 11.36 7.47 -35.81
C GLU A 94 10.27 6.42 -35.59
N TYR A 95 9.19 6.77 -34.90
CA TYR A 95 8.05 5.88 -34.75
C TYR A 95 7.40 5.59 -36.09
N GLY A 96 6.97 4.35 -36.30
CA GLY A 96 6.17 3.96 -37.45
C GLY A 96 4.78 4.64 -37.47
N PRO A 97 4.05 4.49 -38.56
CA PRO A 97 2.69 5.01 -38.67
C PRO A 97 1.81 4.62 -37.49
N ASN A 98 1.02 5.56 -36.98
CA ASN A 98 0.16 5.42 -35.81
C ASN A 98 0.91 5.29 -34.45
N HIS A 99 2.09 5.88 -34.29
CA HIS A 99 2.93 5.80 -33.07
C HIS A 99 3.15 4.35 -32.60
N SER A 100 3.32 3.43 -33.54
CA SER A 100 3.55 2.03 -33.21
C SER A 100 4.95 1.85 -32.64
N PHE A 101 5.06 1.57 -31.34
CA PHE A 101 6.32 1.19 -30.68
C PHE A 101 6.97 -0.08 -31.27
N LYS A 102 6.26 -0.79 -32.14
CA LYS A 102 6.75 -2.03 -32.77
C LYS A 102 7.54 -1.77 -34.06
N GLU A 103 7.30 -0.65 -34.70
CA GLU A 103 8.03 -0.26 -35.91
C GLU A 103 8.97 0.89 -35.61
N LYS A 104 10.27 0.62 -35.72
CA LYS A 104 11.35 1.59 -35.57
C LYS A 104 11.93 1.87 -36.91
N LEU A 105 11.75 3.10 -37.43
CA LEU A 105 12.20 3.48 -38.77
C LEU A 105 13.49 4.27 -38.66
N VAL A 106 14.47 3.89 -39.47
CA VAL A 106 15.67 4.69 -39.69
C VAL A 106 15.38 5.66 -40.85
N THR A 107 15.13 6.92 -40.50
CA THR A 107 14.85 7.99 -41.47
C THR A 107 16.05 8.92 -41.61
N ASP A 108 16.03 9.83 -42.59
CA ASP A 108 17.07 10.84 -42.69
C ASP A 108 16.99 11.81 -41.51
N ASP A 109 15.79 12.10 -40.99
CA ASP A 109 15.59 12.92 -39.79
C ASP A 109 16.18 12.24 -38.56
N SER A 110 15.89 10.95 -38.35
CA SER A 110 16.43 10.22 -37.17
C SER A 110 17.97 10.12 -37.21
N LYS A 111 18.59 9.98 -38.41
CA LYS A 111 20.05 9.97 -38.58
C LYS A 111 20.70 11.33 -38.37
N ALA A 112 19.94 12.40 -38.54
CA ALA A 112 20.43 13.77 -38.39
C ALA A 112 20.45 14.25 -36.94
N LEU A 113 19.86 13.47 -36.02
CA LEU A 113 19.89 13.75 -34.61
C LEU A 113 21.21 13.31 -33.98
N GLU A 114 21.80 14.16 -33.18
CA GLU A 114 23.02 13.86 -32.43
C GLU A 114 22.71 13.76 -30.94
N LEU A 115 23.00 12.60 -30.34
CA LEU A 115 22.90 12.40 -28.88
C LEU A 115 24.07 13.12 -28.20
N ILE A 116 23.74 13.93 -27.20
CA ILE A 116 24.71 14.50 -26.26
C ILE A 116 24.48 13.79 -24.91
N PRO A 117 25.36 12.87 -24.50
CA PRO A 117 25.14 12.06 -23.30
C PRO A 117 25.15 12.88 -22.01
N GLU A 118 25.96 13.93 -21.95
CA GLU A 118 26.21 14.76 -20.77
C GLU A 118 26.13 16.24 -21.16
N TYR A 119 24.94 16.81 -21.16
CA TYR A 119 24.71 18.23 -21.41
C TYR A 119 24.42 18.94 -20.09
N PRO A 120 25.14 20.02 -19.73
CA PRO A 120 24.93 20.71 -18.45
C PRO A 120 23.49 21.24 -18.29
N ALA A 121 22.84 20.94 -17.16
CA ALA A 121 21.49 21.37 -16.85
C ALA A 121 21.32 22.89 -16.97
N LYS A 122 22.30 23.66 -16.50
CA LYS A 122 22.33 25.13 -16.57
C LYS A 122 22.44 25.71 -17.98
N LEU A 123 22.79 24.92 -18.98
CA LEU A 123 22.76 25.33 -20.39
C LEU A 123 21.47 24.90 -21.11
N MET A 124 20.73 23.96 -20.52
CA MET A 124 19.45 23.51 -21.04
C MET A 124 18.32 24.48 -20.65
N TYR A 125 18.35 24.99 -19.42
CA TYR A 125 17.34 25.91 -18.90
C TYR A 125 17.92 27.33 -18.80
N PRO A 126 17.12 28.37 -19.18
CA PRO A 126 17.60 29.74 -19.27
C PRO A 126 18.04 30.33 -17.94
N ASP A 127 17.43 29.88 -16.85
CA ASP A 127 17.77 30.26 -15.47
C ASP A 127 17.34 29.18 -14.47
N PHE A 128 17.65 29.43 -13.20
CA PHE A 128 17.35 28.51 -12.11
C PHE A 128 15.85 28.33 -11.86
N ASP A 129 15.06 29.41 -12.03
CA ASP A 129 13.62 29.36 -11.83
C ASP A 129 12.96 28.43 -12.88
N ALA A 130 13.35 28.57 -14.16
CA ALA A 130 12.90 27.66 -15.22
C ALA A 130 13.30 26.19 -14.98
N TYR A 131 14.52 25.95 -14.48
CA TYR A 131 14.94 24.60 -14.10
C TYR A 131 14.07 24.01 -12.99
N CYS A 132 13.77 24.77 -11.94
CA CYS A 132 12.93 24.31 -10.85
C CYS A 132 11.49 24.02 -11.30
N GLU A 133 10.89 24.88 -12.12
CA GLU A 133 9.52 24.76 -12.58
C GLU A 133 9.36 23.65 -13.64
N GLU A 134 10.17 23.70 -14.70
CA GLU A 134 9.99 22.84 -15.88
C GLU A 134 10.60 21.45 -15.72
N TYR A 135 11.77 21.34 -15.05
CA TYR A 135 12.45 20.07 -14.90
C TYR A 135 12.14 19.37 -13.57
N CYS A 136 12.24 20.11 -12.46
CA CYS A 136 11.97 19.53 -11.15
C CYS A 136 10.46 19.40 -10.86
N GLY A 137 9.60 20.16 -11.54
CA GLY A 137 8.17 20.23 -11.25
C GLY A 137 7.87 20.88 -9.89
N TYR A 138 8.80 21.72 -9.38
CA TYR A 138 8.64 22.39 -8.11
C TYR A 138 7.77 23.63 -8.22
N VAL A 139 7.17 24.00 -7.10
CA VAL A 139 6.44 25.26 -6.95
C VAL A 139 7.23 26.24 -6.11
N LYS A 140 7.11 27.53 -6.43
CA LYS A 140 7.77 28.60 -5.68
C LYS A 140 6.87 29.06 -4.54
N SER A 141 7.34 28.95 -3.30
CA SER A 141 6.65 29.45 -2.12
C SER A 141 6.61 31.00 -2.07
N ALA A 142 5.74 31.56 -1.23
CA ALA A 142 5.60 33.02 -1.09
C ALA A 142 6.89 33.71 -0.62
N ASP A 143 7.76 33.03 0.11
CA ASP A 143 9.06 33.50 0.57
C ASP A 143 10.22 33.21 -0.39
N GLY A 144 9.89 32.67 -1.59
CA GLY A 144 10.83 32.49 -2.70
C GLY A 144 11.61 31.18 -2.69
N ARG A 145 11.26 30.21 -1.83
CA ARG A 145 11.83 28.86 -1.81
C ARG A 145 11.18 27.99 -2.87
N TRP A 146 11.94 27.02 -3.39
CA TRP A 146 11.46 26.03 -4.35
C TRP A 146 11.30 24.67 -3.69
N GLY A 147 10.21 23.97 -4.01
CA GLY A 147 9.92 22.64 -3.48
C GLY A 147 8.53 22.15 -3.87
N TYR A 148 8.01 21.24 -3.07
CA TYR A 148 6.67 20.70 -3.28
C TYR A 148 5.95 20.55 -1.95
N THR A 149 4.61 20.54 -2.01
CA THR A 149 3.77 20.29 -0.84
C THR A 149 3.39 18.82 -0.83
N CYS A 150 3.51 18.16 0.32
CA CYS A 150 3.13 16.77 0.49
C CYS A 150 2.55 16.54 1.90
N ASN A 151 1.81 15.47 2.06
CA ASN A 151 1.39 14.98 3.36
C ASN A 151 2.51 14.13 3.98
N PRO A 152 3.18 14.56 5.06
CA PRO A 152 4.24 13.77 5.70
C PRO A 152 3.72 12.49 6.37
N ASN A 153 2.40 12.42 6.62
CA ASN A 153 1.73 11.27 7.21
C ASN A 153 1.09 10.35 6.17
N ALA A 154 1.34 10.56 4.86
CA ALA A 154 0.79 9.75 3.79
C ALA A 154 1.00 8.26 4.01
N LYS A 155 -0.07 7.48 3.82
CA LYS A 155 -0.08 6.02 3.97
C LYS A 155 -0.81 5.32 2.83
N TRP A 156 -1.64 6.01 2.06
CA TRP A 156 -2.46 5.44 1.00
C TRP A 156 -2.78 6.50 -0.07
N ASP A 157 -3.04 6.05 -1.30
CA ASP A 157 -3.49 6.86 -2.44
C ASP A 157 -4.92 6.51 -2.90
N TRP A 158 -5.43 5.35 -2.47
CA TRP A 158 -6.78 4.88 -2.76
C TRP A 158 -7.24 3.86 -1.70
N TRP A 159 -8.54 3.79 -1.44
CA TRP A 159 -9.12 2.83 -0.50
C TRP A 159 -10.55 2.43 -0.85
N GLN A 160 -10.99 1.30 -0.32
CA GLN A 160 -12.40 0.87 -0.32
C GLN A 160 -12.70 -0.01 0.89
N ILE A 161 -13.97 -0.05 1.33
CA ILE A 161 -14.41 -1.00 2.35
C ILE A 161 -14.39 -2.41 1.77
N GLY A 162 -13.77 -3.35 2.48
CA GLY A 162 -13.61 -4.75 2.07
C GLY A 162 -12.54 -4.92 1.00
N GLY A 163 -12.91 -4.87 -0.27
CA GLY A 163 -12.00 -5.01 -1.39
C GLY A 163 -11.30 -6.37 -1.44
N ARG A 164 -9.98 -6.37 -1.59
CA ARG A 164 -9.14 -7.58 -1.60
C ARG A 164 -8.98 -8.20 -0.23
N PHE A 165 -9.22 -7.43 0.82
CA PHE A 165 -9.09 -7.85 2.20
C PHE A 165 -10.46 -7.79 2.89
N PRO A 166 -11.34 -8.77 2.60
CA PRO A 166 -12.62 -8.82 3.27
C PRO A 166 -12.42 -8.94 4.78
N GLY A 167 -13.26 -8.25 5.54
CA GLY A 167 -13.10 -8.12 6.99
C GLY A 167 -13.09 -9.43 7.75
N GLY A 168 -13.72 -10.45 7.20
CA GLY A 168 -13.83 -11.75 7.89
C GLY A 168 -14.58 -11.67 9.24
N LEU A 169 -15.29 -10.55 9.52
CA LEU A 169 -16.03 -10.34 10.75
C LEU A 169 -17.29 -11.21 10.72
N LEU A 170 -17.35 -12.20 11.60
CA LEU A 170 -18.47 -13.13 11.65
C LEU A 170 -19.64 -12.54 12.45
N VAL A 171 -20.78 -12.37 11.82
CA VAL A 171 -22.00 -11.83 12.42
C VAL A 171 -23.18 -12.75 12.22
N LYS A 172 -24.27 -12.60 13.00
CA LYS A 172 -25.48 -13.39 12.82
C LYS A 172 -26.20 -13.01 11.53
N ASN A 173 -26.88 -13.99 10.89
CA ASN A 173 -27.58 -13.78 9.62
C ASN A 173 -28.68 -12.72 9.67
N ASP A 174 -29.33 -12.53 10.81
CA ASP A 174 -30.42 -11.58 11.03
C ASP A 174 -29.94 -10.15 11.31
N LEU A 175 -28.64 -9.94 11.56
CA LEU A 175 -28.06 -8.62 11.75
C LEU A 175 -28.20 -7.79 10.46
N LYS A 176 -28.80 -6.59 10.55
CA LYS A 176 -29.00 -5.68 9.42
C LYS A 176 -27.98 -4.54 9.38
N ASP A 177 -27.48 -4.13 10.55
CA ASP A 177 -26.55 -3.01 10.72
C ASP A 177 -25.11 -3.48 10.51
N CYS A 178 -24.79 -3.95 9.29
CA CYS A 178 -23.48 -4.41 8.86
C CYS A 178 -23.29 -4.25 7.36
N ILE A 179 -22.05 -4.04 6.91
CA ILE A 179 -21.66 -4.12 5.49
C ILE A 179 -21.22 -5.56 5.22
N LEU A 180 -21.86 -6.22 4.27
CA LEU A 180 -21.56 -7.62 3.94
C LEU A 180 -20.29 -7.71 3.08
N SER A 181 -19.44 -8.68 3.38
CA SER A 181 -18.35 -9.09 2.51
C SER A 181 -18.88 -9.61 1.17
N CYS A 182 -18.02 -9.65 0.15
CA CYS A 182 -18.38 -10.14 -1.18
C CYS A 182 -18.92 -11.58 -1.15
N LYS A 183 -19.63 -11.99 -2.22
CA LYS A 183 -20.33 -13.28 -2.26
C LYS A 183 -19.42 -14.49 -2.15
N GLU A 184 -18.21 -14.40 -2.71
CA GLU A 184 -17.22 -15.47 -2.65
C GLU A 184 -16.85 -15.82 -1.21
N ASN A 185 -16.74 -14.81 -0.34
CA ASN A 185 -16.39 -14.98 1.07
C ASN A 185 -17.54 -15.57 1.90
N GLN A 186 -18.79 -15.46 1.43
CA GLN A 186 -19.94 -16.02 2.15
C GLN A 186 -20.04 -17.55 2.05
N ALA A 187 -19.37 -18.17 1.09
CA ALA A 187 -19.48 -19.61 0.82
C ALA A 187 -19.07 -20.48 2.02
N ASP A 188 -18.08 -20.02 2.79
CA ASP A 188 -17.53 -20.74 3.93
C ASP A 188 -18.08 -20.28 5.29
N ALA A 189 -19.11 -19.43 5.29
CA ALA A 189 -19.71 -18.96 6.53
C ALA A 189 -20.45 -20.11 7.26
N PRO A 190 -20.27 -20.25 8.58
CA PRO A 190 -20.98 -21.25 9.35
C PRO A 190 -22.50 -21.08 9.29
N ALA A 191 -23.26 -22.18 9.42
CA ALA A 191 -24.73 -22.14 9.38
C ALA A 191 -25.27 -21.17 10.44
N GLY A 192 -26.12 -20.21 10.04
CA GLY A 192 -26.70 -19.18 10.89
C GLY A 192 -25.87 -17.89 11.00
N TYR A 193 -24.73 -17.83 10.29
CA TYR A 193 -23.81 -16.68 10.30
C TYR A 193 -23.48 -16.22 8.88
N LYS A 194 -22.92 -15.00 8.79
CA LYS A 194 -22.43 -14.39 7.55
C LYS A 194 -21.20 -13.56 7.85
N TYR A 195 -20.35 -13.34 6.85
CA TYR A 195 -19.19 -12.47 6.95
C TYR A 195 -19.52 -11.04 6.59
N ALA A 196 -18.96 -10.10 7.37
CA ALA A 196 -19.11 -8.67 7.16
C ALA A 196 -17.74 -7.99 7.02
N ASP A 197 -17.71 -6.89 6.28
CA ASP A 197 -16.58 -5.97 6.17
C ASP A 197 -16.70 -4.81 7.19
N ALA A 198 -17.90 -4.58 7.71
CA ALA A 198 -18.13 -3.64 8.80
C ALA A 198 -19.26 -4.11 9.71
N ALA A 199 -19.04 -4.02 11.02
CA ALA A 199 -20.05 -4.29 12.05
C ALA A 199 -19.67 -3.60 13.37
N ARG A 200 -20.65 -3.44 14.29
CA ARG A 200 -20.35 -2.99 15.64
C ARG A 200 -19.64 -4.08 16.41
N LYS A 201 -18.66 -3.67 17.27
CA LYS A 201 -17.86 -4.63 18.05
C LYS A 201 -18.72 -5.65 18.79
N LYS A 202 -19.83 -5.23 19.42
CA LYS A 202 -20.76 -6.10 20.17
C LYS A 202 -21.51 -7.13 19.32
N ASP A 203 -21.66 -6.85 18.03
CA ASP A 203 -22.42 -7.70 17.08
C ASP A 203 -21.54 -8.75 16.40
N ILE A 204 -20.21 -8.67 16.59
CA ILE A 204 -19.24 -9.60 16.05
C ILE A 204 -19.13 -10.82 16.97
N CYS A 205 -19.16 -12.01 16.40
CA CYS A 205 -19.15 -13.27 17.14
C CYS A 205 -17.73 -13.72 17.48
N TRP A 206 -17.00 -12.95 18.30
CA TRP A 206 -15.58 -13.14 18.62
C TRP A 206 -15.24 -14.55 19.12
N GLU A 207 -16.03 -15.09 20.03
CA GLU A 207 -15.80 -16.43 20.58
C GLU A 207 -15.88 -17.53 19.51
N LEU A 208 -16.82 -17.38 18.54
CA LEU A 208 -16.92 -18.33 17.43
C LEU A 208 -15.76 -18.16 16.43
N MET A 209 -15.39 -16.91 16.13
CA MET A 209 -14.23 -16.63 15.28
C MET A 209 -12.95 -17.22 15.88
N LYS A 210 -12.71 -17.00 17.18
CA LYS A 210 -11.58 -17.59 17.93
C LYS A 210 -11.57 -19.10 17.82
N LYS A 211 -12.69 -19.76 18.08
CA LYS A 211 -12.80 -21.22 17.99
C LYS A 211 -12.42 -21.73 16.58
N ILE A 212 -12.99 -21.11 15.54
CA ILE A 212 -12.68 -21.46 14.14
C ILE A 212 -11.20 -21.25 13.84
N ALA A 213 -10.64 -20.11 14.25
CA ALA A 213 -9.23 -19.80 14.00
C ALA A 213 -8.28 -20.80 14.68
N MET A 214 -8.59 -21.20 15.90
CA MET A 214 -7.83 -22.23 16.63
C MET A 214 -7.89 -23.60 15.96
N GLU A 215 -9.07 -24.01 15.47
CA GLU A 215 -9.25 -25.27 14.74
C GLU A 215 -8.47 -25.26 13.41
N ILE A 216 -8.52 -24.16 12.68
CA ILE A 216 -7.76 -23.97 11.42
C ILE A 216 -6.26 -23.97 11.71
N ALA A 217 -5.80 -23.28 12.74
CA ALA A 217 -4.39 -23.25 13.14
C ALA A 217 -3.85 -24.65 13.46
N GLU A 218 -4.62 -25.47 14.18
CA GLU A 218 -4.24 -26.84 14.48
C GLU A 218 -4.14 -27.72 13.23
N GLN A 219 -5.12 -27.62 12.32
CA GLN A 219 -5.10 -28.34 11.05
C GLN A 219 -3.91 -27.92 10.19
N ASN A 220 -3.64 -26.64 10.08
CA ASN A 220 -2.51 -26.09 9.34
C ASN A 220 -1.17 -26.53 9.93
N TYR A 221 -1.01 -26.48 11.24
CA TYR A 221 0.20 -26.95 11.91
C TYR A 221 0.52 -28.41 11.58
N GLN A 222 -0.49 -29.30 11.65
CA GLN A 222 -0.33 -30.70 11.29
C GLN A 222 0.01 -30.90 9.79
N ARG A 223 -0.59 -30.08 8.92
CA ARG A 223 -0.28 -30.08 7.49
C ARG A 223 1.16 -29.65 7.23
N TYR A 224 1.64 -28.61 7.93
CA TYR A 224 2.99 -28.09 7.74
C TYR A 224 4.07 -29.03 8.24
N ILE A 225 3.86 -29.72 9.38
CA ILE A 225 4.77 -30.77 9.83
C ILE A 225 4.91 -31.85 8.76
N LYS A 226 3.80 -32.35 8.23
CA LYS A 226 3.83 -33.39 7.18
C LYS A 226 4.57 -32.92 5.92
N ALA A 227 4.33 -31.69 5.50
CA ALA A 227 5.00 -31.11 4.32
C ALA A 227 6.52 -30.93 4.56
N PHE A 228 6.91 -30.50 5.76
CA PHE A 228 8.30 -30.35 6.16
C PHE A 228 9.03 -31.71 6.17
N GLU A 229 8.43 -32.74 6.78
CA GLU A 229 8.97 -34.09 6.81
C GLU A 229 9.09 -34.71 5.40
N ALA A 230 8.10 -34.49 4.54
CA ALA A 230 8.09 -34.90 3.15
C ALA A 230 9.06 -34.12 2.24
N LYS A 231 9.60 -32.98 2.75
CA LYS A 231 10.40 -32.02 1.97
C LYS A 231 9.66 -31.49 0.72
N ASP A 232 8.33 -31.38 0.80
CA ASP A 232 7.47 -30.88 -0.27
C ASP A 232 6.41 -29.92 0.31
N ALA A 233 6.46 -28.65 -0.11
CA ALA A 233 5.55 -27.59 0.32
C ALA A 233 4.67 -27.08 -0.83
N LYS A 234 4.62 -27.76 -1.98
CA LYS A 234 3.89 -27.27 -3.17
C LYS A 234 2.41 -27.07 -2.95
N ASP A 235 1.79 -27.89 -2.08
CA ASP A 235 0.37 -27.82 -1.77
C ASP A 235 0.03 -26.79 -0.68
N ILE A 236 1.04 -26.11 -0.12
CA ILE A 236 0.84 -25.12 0.94
C ILE A 236 0.55 -23.74 0.33
N ASP A 237 1.47 -23.25 -0.46
CA ASP A 237 1.40 -21.95 -1.14
C ASP A 237 2.35 -21.96 -2.34
N PHE A 238 2.08 -21.13 -3.35
CA PHE A 238 2.91 -21.04 -4.56
C PHE A 238 4.36 -20.66 -4.26
N PHE A 239 4.57 -19.81 -3.27
CA PHE A 239 5.90 -19.35 -2.86
C PHE A 239 6.51 -20.21 -1.74
N ALA A 240 5.76 -21.19 -1.18
CA ALA A 240 6.26 -22.00 -0.08
C ALA A 240 7.49 -22.81 -0.47
N ARG A 241 8.51 -22.78 0.39
CA ARG A 241 9.78 -23.53 0.21
C ARG A 241 10.18 -24.17 1.54
N VAL A 242 10.57 -25.43 1.48
CA VAL A 242 11.16 -26.13 2.63
C VAL A 242 12.61 -25.70 2.77
N THR A 243 12.99 -25.22 3.94
CA THR A 243 14.34 -24.79 4.33
C THR A 243 14.88 -25.64 5.48
N GLU A 244 16.09 -25.39 5.94
CA GLU A 244 16.64 -26.05 7.13
C GLU A 244 15.91 -25.66 8.41
N ASP A 245 15.34 -24.45 8.43
CA ASP A 245 14.68 -23.82 9.58
C ASP A 245 13.15 -24.01 9.59
N GLY A 246 12.56 -24.62 8.56
CA GLY A 246 11.12 -24.83 8.47
C GLY A 246 10.56 -24.68 7.05
N ILE A 247 9.40 -24.04 6.94
CA ILE A 247 8.77 -23.70 5.66
C ILE A 247 8.68 -22.18 5.55
N SER A 248 9.37 -21.59 4.57
CA SER A 248 9.28 -20.17 4.25
C SER A 248 8.18 -19.91 3.22
N GLY A 249 7.45 -18.78 3.37
CA GLY A 249 6.58 -18.19 2.36
C GLY A 249 7.27 -17.07 1.59
N TRP A 250 6.48 -16.15 1.01
CA TRP A 250 7.01 -15.00 0.26
C TRP A 250 7.87 -14.07 1.12
N CYS A 251 7.35 -13.63 2.27
CA CYS A 251 8.03 -12.68 3.15
C CYS A 251 8.11 -13.14 4.61
N ASN A 252 7.63 -14.34 4.94
CA ASN A 252 7.54 -14.81 6.32
C ASN A 252 7.80 -16.32 6.43
N MET A 253 7.96 -16.78 7.68
CA MET A 253 7.99 -18.20 7.99
C MET A 253 6.57 -18.73 8.22
N ILE A 254 6.14 -19.65 7.36
CA ILE A 254 4.86 -20.35 7.49
C ILE A 254 4.92 -21.32 8.66
N TYR A 255 6.00 -22.07 8.79
CA TYR A 255 6.27 -23.02 9.87
C TYR A 255 7.73 -22.93 10.30
N ILE A 256 7.99 -22.94 11.60
CA ILE A 256 9.33 -22.94 12.17
C ILE A 256 9.62 -24.34 12.70
N LYS A 257 10.75 -24.90 12.30
CA LYS A 257 11.17 -26.24 12.72
C LYS A 257 11.32 -26.34 14.23
N GLY A 258 10.57 -27.28 14.81
CA GLY A 258 10.63 -27.56 16.24
C GLY A 258 9.74 -26.66 17.11
N GLU A 259 9.03 -25.69 16.52
CA GLU A 259 7.98 -24.99 17.29
C GLU A 259 6.88 -25.95 17.70
N THR A 260 6.37 -25.79 18.90
CA THR A 260 5.21 -26.55 19.39
C THR A 260 3.91 -25.98 18.82
N LEU A 261 2.80 -26.70 18.93
CA LEU A 261 1.48 -26.21 18.52
C LEU A 261 1.10 -24.91 19.25
N ASP A 262 1.42 -24.82 20.54
CA ASP A 262 1.11 -23.63 21.34
C ASP A 262 1.97 -22.43 20.91
N GLU A 263 3.25 -22.63 20.63
CA GLU A 263 4.12 -21.58 20.07
C GLU A 263 3.65 -21.12 18.68
N TYR A 264 3.26 -22.06 17.83
CA TYR A 264 2.67 -21.75 16.53
C TYR A 264 1.38 -20.94 16.65
N LYS A 265 0.44 -21.40 17.51
CA LYS A 265 -0.82 -20.66 17.77
C LYS A 265 -0.54 -19.26 18.33
N ALA A 266 0.38 -19.14 19.28
CA ALA A 266 0.77 -17.84 19.84
C ALA A 266 1.36 -16.91 18.78
N ARG A 267 2.24 -17.40 17.91
CA ARG A 267 2.83 -16.63 16.81
C ARG A 267 1.77 -16.19 15.81
N LYS A 268 0.77 -17.02 15.53
CA LYS A 268 -0.32 -16.73 14.59
C LYS A 268 -1.50 -15.94 15.19
N GLY A 269 -1.41 -15.50 16.44
CA GLY A 269 -2.49 -14.76 17.10
C GLY A 269 -3.76 -15.57 17.31
N THR A 270 -3.62 -16.89 17.46
CA THR A 270 -4.74 -17.84 17.63
C THR A 270 -4.63 -18.66 18.93
N SER A 271 -3.90 -18.13 19.93
CA SER A 271 -3.77 -18.77 21.23
C SER A 271 -5.00 -18.55 22.13
N ASP A 272 -5.07 -19.27 23.26
CA ASP A 272 -6.15 -19.10 24.22
C ASP A 272 -6.25 -17.69 24.81
N THR A 273 -5.16 -16.92 24.79
CA THR A 273 -5.12 -15.54 25.26
C THR A 273 -5.57 -14.52 24.22
N ASP A 274 -5.63 -14.89 22.94
CA ASP A 274 -6.01 -13.99 21.85
C ASP A 274 -7.55 -13.96 21.76
N GLN A 275 -8.16 -12.85 22.17
CA GLN A 275 -9.60 -12.70 22.22
C GLN A 275 -10.19 -12.32 20.85
N TYR A 276 -9.50 -11.45 20.10
CA TYR A 276 -9.99 -10.91 18.86
C TYR A 276 -9.22 -11.49 17.67
N GLN A 277 -9.96 -11.96 16.67
CA GLN A 277 -9.40 -12.52 15.45
C GLN A 277 -9.42 -11.45 14.34
N VAL A 278 -8.59 -10.41 14.54
CA VAL A 278 -8.37 -9.32 13.59
C VAL A 278 -6.96 -9.46 13.03
N HIS A 279 -6.86 -9.63 11.73
CA HIS A 279 -5.58 -9.75 11.03
C HIS A 279 -5.49 -8.63 10.01
N ALA A 280 -4.69 -7.62 10.31
CA ALA A 280 -4.49 -6.46 9.45
C ALA A 280 -3.03 -6.02 9.46
N TYR A 281 -2.64 -5.34 8.40
CA TYR A 281 -1.35 -4.64 8.35
C TYR A 281 -1.35 -3.41 9.26
N ALA A 282 -2.46 -2.67 9.27
CA ALA A 282 -2.62 -1.50 10.11
C ALA A 282 -4.00 -1.46 10.79
N PHE A 283 -4.07 -0.69 11.86
CA PHE A 283 -5.27 -0.45 12.65
C PHE A 283 -5.36 1.04 13.00
N ILE A 284 -6.46 1.70 12.65
CA ILE A 284 -6.74 3.06 13.11
C ILE A 284 -7.62 2.98 14.34
N ASP A 285 -7.12 3.50 15.44
CA ASP A 285 -7.77 3.42 16.74
C ASP A 285 -8.91 4.44 16.91
N ARG A 286 -9.49 4.51 18.10
CA ARG A 286 -10.60 5.44 18.42
C ARG A 286 -10.21 6.91 18.36
N ASN A 287 -8.93 7.23 18.49
CA ASN A 287 -8.40 8.59 18.42
C ASN A 287 -8.07 9.02 16.99
N GLY A 288 -8.16 8.09 16.04
CA GLY A 288 -7.74 8.29 14.65
C GLY A 288 -6.25 8.04 14.43
N ASP A 289 -5.52 7.50 15.40
CA ASP A 289 -4.09 7.24 15.29
C ASP A 289 -3.81 5.98 14.46
N TRP A 290 -2.84 6.10 13.55
CA TRP A 290 -2.39 5.02 12.67
C TRP A 290 -1.38 4.11 13.37
N ASN A 291 -1.77 2.89 13.66
CA ASN A 291 -0.93 1.84 14.19
C ASN A 291 -0.67 0.78 13.12
N ALA A 292 0.57 0.40 12.88
CA ALA A 292 0.90 -0.57 11.82
C ALA A 292 1.95 -1.59 12.26
N SER A 293 1.97 -2.73 11.58
CA SER A 293 2.97 -3.78 11.80
C SER A 293 4.37 -3.37 11.36
N GLY A 294 4.48 -2.43 10.41
CA GLY A 294 5.74 -1.94 9.87
C GLY A 294 5.52 -0.67 9.04
N ASP A 295 6.52 -0.30 8.26
CA ASP A 295 6.48 0.84 7.33
C ASP A 295 6.25 0.32 5.91
N MET A 296 5.02 0.50 5.39
CA MET A 296 4.67 0.10 4.03
C MET A 296 5.33 1.05 3.03
N GLY A 297 6.06 0.47 2.10
CA GLY A 297 6.66 1.18 0.99
C GLY A 297 6.02 0.77 -0.34
N TRP A 298 6.53 1.35 -1.40
CA TRP A 298 6.12 1.06 -2.77
C TRP A 298 6.27 -0.43 -3.09
N PHE A 299 5.37 -0.96 -3.92
CA PHE A 299 5.31 -2.36 -4.34
C PHE A 299 5.00 -3.37 -3.22
N GLY A 300 4.41 -2.94 -2.08
CA GLY A 300 4.07 -3.83 -0.97
C GLY A 300 5.29 -4.36 -0.21
N ILE A 301 6.41 -3.70 -0.32
CA ILE A 301 7.60 -4.01 0.47
C ILE A 301 7.47 -3.24 1.77
N SER A 302 7.25 -3.95 2.86
CA SER A 302 7.28 -3.38 4.21
C SER A 302 8.69 -3.47 4.79
N CYS A 303 9.05 -2.51 5.61
CA CYS A 303 10.29 -2.53 6.38
C CYS A 303 10.00 -2.19 7.85
N ASN A 304 11.00 -2.40 8.73
CA ASN A 304 10.86 -2.21 10.17
C ASN A 304 9.71 -3.01 10.78
N ASP A 305 9.38 -4.17 10.20
CA ASP A 305 8.25 -4.97 10.63
C ASP A 305 8.44 -5.45 12.07
N LYS A 306 7.40 -5.27 12.88
CA LYS A 306 7.30 -5.84 14.21
C LYS A 306 7.26 -7.37 14.11
N PRO A 307 7.85 -8.09 15.08
CA PRO A 307 7.63 -9.53 15.18
C PRO A 307 6.12 -9.85 15.18
N GLU A 308 5.71 -10.88 14.46
CA GLU A 308 4.29 -11.24 14.25
C GLU A 308 3.51 -11.32 15.58
N ARG A 309 4.12 -11.93 16.62
CA ARG A 309 3.49 -11.99 17.96
C ARG A 309 3.35 -10.61 18.61
N ALA A 310 4.34 -9.75 18.49
CA ALA A 310 4.30 -8.41 19.08
C ALA A 310 3.20 -7.55 18.45
N TRP A 311 3.02 -7.65 17.12
CA TRP A 311 1.92 -6.98 16.45
C TRP A 311 0.55 -7.53 16.85
N ASN A 312 0.41 -8.85 16.97
CA ASN A 312 -0.82 -9.46 17.46
C ASN A 312 -1.17 -9.01 18.88
N ASP A 313 -0.19 -8.93 19.80
CA ASP A 313 -0.41 -8.43 21.17
C ASP A 313 -0.85 -6.97 21.19
N GLU A 314 -0.29 -6.14 20.29
CA GLU A 314 -0.69 -4.74 20.12
C GLU A 314 -2.12 -4.64 19.58
N LEU A 315 -2.50 -5.43 18.56
CA LEU A 315 -3.87 -5.51 18.06
C LEU A 315 -4.87 -5.91 19.14
N GLN A 316 -4.54 -6.88 20.00
CA GLN A 316 -5.40 -7.24 21.15
C GLN A 316 -5.60 -6.04 22.07
N THR A 317 -4.56 -5.27 22.33
CA THR A 317 -4.61 -4.06 23.18
C THR A 317 -5.49 -2.98 22.54
N LEU A 318 -5.27 -2.65 21.27
CA LEU A 318 -6.07 -1.68 20.52
C LEU A 318 -7.56 -2.09 20.48
N MET A 319 -7.82 -3.36 20.22
CA MET A 319 -9.18 -3.91 20.22
C MET A 319 -9.88 -3.85 21.58
N ASN A 320 -9.14 -3.95 22.69
CA ASN A 320 -9.72 -3.78 24.03
C ASN A 320 -10.21 -2.34 24.27
N GLU A 321 -9.59 -1.33 23.64
CA GLU A 321 -9.98 0.08 23.77
C GLU A 321 -11.22 0.43 22.93
N VAL A 322 -11.52 -0.34 21.89
CA VAL A 322 -12.75 -0.18 21.08
C VAL A 322 -13.97 -0.48 21.93
N GLN A 323 -14.98 0.38 21.89
CA GLN A 323 -16.21 0.20 22.67
C GLN A 323 -17.23 -0.66 21.92
N ASP A 324 -18.19 -1.21 22.65
CA ASP A 324 -19.19 -2.15 22.11
C ASP A 324 -20.02 -1.58 20.97
N ASP A 325 -20.33 -0.28 21.02
CA ASP A 325 -21.14 0.42 20.01
C ASP A 325 -20.32 0.98 18.84
N ASP A 326 -18.99 0.97 18.91
CA ASP A 326 -18.13 1.43 17.82
C ASP A 326 -18.16 0.45 16.65
N PHE A 327 -18.13 0.99 15.43
CA PHE A 327 -17.94 0.15 14.25
C PHE A 327 -16.47 -0.23 14.07
N ILE A 328 -16.25 -1.46 13.67
CA ILE A 328 -14.98 -1.99 13.14
C ILE A 328 -15.19 -2.20 11.66
N VAL A 329 -14.35 -1.56 10.85
CA VAL A 329 -14.45 -1.55 9.40
C VAL A 329 -13.16 -2.05 8.78
N ALA A 330 -13.25 -3.10 7.97
CA ALA A 330 -12.14 -3.57 7.16
C ALA A 330 -12.03 -2.74 5.89
N VAL A 331 -10.83 -2.26 5.59
CA VAL A 331 -10.53 -1.41 4.45
C VAL A 331 -9.35 -1.99 3.67
N ASP A 332 -9.49 -2.04 2.37
CA ASP A 332 -8.41 -2.29 1.42
C ASP A 332 -7.79 -0.95 1.04
N CYS A 333 -6.56 -0.71 1.45
CA CYS A 333 -5.79 0.46 1.08
C CYS A 333 -4.75 0.12 0.01
N HIS A 334 -4.45 1.09 -0.85
CA HIS A 334 -3.46 1.02 -1.90
C HIS A 334 -2.40 2.11 -1.71
N ILE A 335 -1.13 1.83 -2.13
CA ILE A 335 -0.01 2.78 -2.19
C ILE A 335 0.90 2.48 -3.37
#